data_a40faa99582a0099a5d4dc22d9ba03e6
#
_entry.id   a40faa99582a0099a5d4dc22d9ba03e6
#
_cell.length_a   1.000
_cell.length_b   1.000
_cell.length_c   1.000
_cell.angle_alpha   90.00
_cell.angle_beta   90.00
_cell.angle_gamma   90.00
#
_symmetry.space_group_name_H-M   'P 1'
#
loop_
_entity.id
_entity.type
_entity.pdbx_description
1 polymer ?
#
loop_
_entity_poly.entity_id
_entity_poly.type
_entity_poly.pdbx_seq_one_letter_code
_entity_poly.pdbx_strand_id
1 'polypeptide(L)'
;MRLQKLFITTLLSVSVIGTAIPANVSAASYATTKRTYTLKVAGKKQKKKARGAIYNGKTIKTKAPGFLRGDTTMYSASYVFQKGLGVSYSYSSKTWKITLKKGSKTITMKRGSKYAYVNGKKKKLPTPARRVYSYKQKKNYIYVPGEFCAKHLGYSYSWSSSSYAGTFSTSNSNKASSSVTTLPATNGEHYVQLDKPEGLSESNISTTDDYNNYRLIVNIKGNYSSYYSDASHRSVVGDSSFYSYSVAYSN
;
A
#
# COMPACT_ATOMS: atom_id res chain seq x y z
N MET A 1 37.53 10.33 8.55
CA MET A 1 36.46 10.03 9.53
C MET A 1 35.92 8.65 9.23
N ARG A 2 36.05 7.65 10.12
CA ARG A 2 35.55 6.30 9.88
C ARG A 2 34.03 6.29 10.04
N LEU A 3 33.27 6.01 8.95
CA LEU A 3 31.86 5.71 9.05
C LEU A 3 31.70 4.46 9.93
N GLN A 4 31.10 4.62 11.10
CA GLN A 4 30.70 3.46 11.88
C GLN A 4 29.47 2.84 11.21
N LYS A 5 29.61 1.60 10.78
CA LYS A 5 28.59 0.81 10.13
C LYS A 5 27.78 0.06 11.18
N LEU A 6 26.47 0.27 11.21
CA LEU A 6 25.55 -0.50 12.04
C LEU A 6 25.16 -1.76 11.26
N PHE A 7 25.63 -2.93 11.71
CA PHE A 7 25.31 -4.22 11.10
C PHE A 7 24.11 -4.83 11.80
N ILE A 8 23.09 -5.18 11.03
CA ILE A 8 21.87 -5.78 11.55
C ILE A 8 21.59 -7.04 10.74
N THR A 9 21.75 -8.18 11.40
CA THR A 9 21.53 -9.51 10.79
C THR A 9 20.07 -9.94 10.94
N THR A 10 19.52 -10.47 9.87
CA THR A 10 18.22 -11.18 9.68
C THR A 10 16.93 -10.38 9.65
N LEU A 11 16.11 -10.70 8.66
CA LEU A 11 14.71 -10.31 8.34
C LEU A 11 14.25 -8.95 8.87
N LEU A 12 14.40 -7.93 8.06
CA LEU A 12 14.13 -6.55 8.45
C LEU A 12 12.88 -5.98 7.80
N SER A 13 11.90 -5.64 8.62
CA SER A 13 11.07 -4.48 8.38
C SER A 13 11.42 -3.42 9.42
N VAL A 14 12.02 -2.31 9.02
CA VAL A 14 12.24 -1.17 9.91
C VAL A 14 10.92 -0.43 10.05
N SER A 15 10.30 -0.51 11.22
CA SER A 15 9.13 0.30 11.57
C SER A 15 9.53 1.19 12.74
N VAL A 16 9.62 2.49 12.53
CA VAL A 16 9.71 3.45 13.63
C VAL A 16 8.29 3.62 14.18
N ILE A 17 8.01 3.00 15.32
CA ILE A 17 6.74 3.17 16.00
C ILE A 17 6.88 4.33 16.96
N GLY A 18 6.41 5.49 16.54
CA GLY A 18 6.16 6.58 17.46
C GLY A 18 4.78 6.49 18.08
N THR A 19 4.73 6.72 19.36
CA THR A 19 3.49 6.84 20.14
C THR A 19 2.71 8.07 19.75
N ALA A 20 1.38 7.93 19.83
CA ALA A 20 0.35 8.92 19.55
C ALA A 20 -0.05 9.05 18.08
N ILE A 21 -0.83 8.07 17.63
CA ILE A 21 -1.83 8.34 16.61
C ILE A 21 -2.78 9.39 17.20
N PRO A 22 -2.90 10.59 16.64
CA PRO A 22 -3.86 11.56 17.16
C PRO A 22 -5.25 10.93 17.13
N ALA A 23 -6.01 11.12 18.21
CA ALA A 23 -7.33 10.54 18.45
C ALA A 23 -8.40 10.85 17.40
N ASN A 24 -8.06 11.55 16.32
CA ASN A 24 -8.94 11.88 15.19
C ASN A 24 -8.99 10.83 14.06
N VAL A 25 -8.51 9.60 14.32
CA VAL A 25 -8.60 8.50 13.35
C VAL A 25 -9.95 7.76 13.42
N SER A 26 -10.97 8.36 14.01
CA SER A 26 -12.29 7.72 14.10
C SER A 26 -12.97 7.45 12.76
N ALA A 27 -12.52 8.08 11.70
CA ALA A 27 -13.03 7.81 10.35
C ALA A 27 -12.21 6.76 9.59
N ALA A 28 -11.12 6.31 10.14
CA ALA A 28 -10.30 5.20 9.66
C ALA A 28 -10.99 3.84 9.83
N SER A 29 -12.20 3.83 10.32
CA SER A 29 -12.89 2.66 10.83
C SER A 29 -13.04 1.49 9.86
N TYR A 30 -12.90 1.69 8.56
CA TYR A 30 -12.96 0.58 7.60
C TYR A 30 -11.59 0.05 7.18
N ALA A 31 -10.53 0.81 7.36
CA ALA A 31 -9.18 0.38 7.01
C ALA A 31 -8.58 -0.53 8.08
N THR A 32 -8.71 -0.15 9.34
CA THR A 32 -7.99 -0.76 10.46
C THR A 32 -8.81 -1.76 11.26
N THR A 33 -10.12 -1.77 11.10
CA THR A 33 -10.98 -2.72 11.81
C THR A 33 -11.30 -3.90 10.92
N LYS A 34 -10.81 -5.07 11.18
CA LYS A 34 -11.12 -6.35 10.51
C LYS A 34 -12.65 -6.67 10.48
N ARG A 35 -13.49 -5.64 10.29
CA ARG A 35 -14.95 -5.75 10.28
C ARG A 35 -15.42 -6.51 9.06
N THR A 36 -16.42 -7.36 9.27
CA THR A 36 -17.14 -8.01 8.19
C THR A 36 -18.35 -7.18 7.79
N TYR A 37 -18.71 -7.26 6.54
CA TYR A 37 -19.94 -6.67 6.03
C TYR A 37 -20.57 -7.56 4.96
N THR A 38 -21.88 -7.42 4.81
CA THR A 38 -22.64 -8.26 3.89
C THR A 38 -22.80 -7.57 2.55
N LEU A 39 -22.40 -8.27 1.50
CA LEU A 39 -22.47 -7.83 0.11
C LEU A 39 -23.24 -8.82 -0.73
N LYS A 40 -23.88 -8.32 -1.83
CA LYS A 40 -24.34 -9.17 -2.93
C LYS A 40 -23.35 -9.04 -4.08
N VAL A 41 -22.53 -10.06 -4.28
CA VAL A 41 -21.46 -10.11 -5.30
C VAL A 41 -21.82 -11.20 -6.31
N ALA A 42 -21.92 -10.85 -7.59
CA ALA A 42 -22.31 -11.78 -8.66
C ALA A 42 -23.61 -12.57 -8.32
N GLY A 43 -24.62 -11.86 -7.79
CA GLY A 43 -25.92 -12.46 -7.44
C GLY A 43 -25.97 -13.15 -6.08
N LYS A 44 -24.83 -13.52 -5.47
CA LYS A 44 -24.78 -14.25 -4.20
C LYS A 44 -24.56 -13.33 -3.01
N LYS A 45 -25.32 -13.51 -1.92
CA LYS A 45 -25.12 -12.85 -0.62
C LYS A 45 -23.91 -13.46 0.07
N GLN A 46 -22.94 -12.62 0.48
CA GLN A 46 -21.69 -13.07 1.08
C GLN A 46 -21.26 -12.13 2.22
N LYS A 47 -20.71 -12.69 3.29
CA LYS A 47 -19.98 -11.91 4.30
C LYS A 47 -18.52 -11.75 3.82
N LYS A 48 -17.99 -10.53 3.83
CA LYS A 48 -16.61 -10.20 3.43
C LYS A 48 -15.93 -9.38 4.50
N LYS A 49 -14.66 -9.68 4.77
CA LYS A 49 -13.81 -8.80 5.60
C LYS A 49 -13.56 -7.50 4.85
N ALA A 50 -13.76 -6.36 5.52
CA ALA A 50 -13.46 -5.05 4.95
C ALA A 50 -11.95 -4.89 4.75
N ARG A 51 -11.56 -4.32 3.60
CA ARG A 51 -10.19 -3.93 3.28
C ARG A 51 -10.11 -2.43 3.11
N GLY A 52 -9.20 -1.80 3.85
CA GLY A 52 -8.97 -0.37 3.78
C GLY A 52 -8.20 0.06 2.54
N ALA A 53 -8.10 1.37 2.39
CA ALA A 53 -7.26 2.01 1.38
C ALA A 53 -6.58 3.22 2.03
N ILE A 54 -5.27 3.34 1.81
CA ILE A 54 -4.42 4.43 2.30
C ILE A 54 -3.81 5.12 1.08
N TYR A 55 -3.77 6.43 1.07
CA TYR A 55 -3.13 7.21 0.03
C TYR A 55 -2.20 8.26 0.64
N ASN A 56 -0.92 8.20 0.29
CA ASN A 56 0.13 9.06 0.84
C ASN A 56 0.04 9.16 2.37
N GLY A 57 0.02 8.01 3.05
CA GLY A 57 -0.06 7.90 4.51
C GLY A 57 -1.44 8.19 5.12
N LYS A 58 -2.40 8.72 4.36
CA LYS A 58 -3.74 9.06 4.87
C LYS A 58 -4.78 8.01 4.50
N THR A 59 -5.59 7.59 5.47
CA THR A 59 -6.69 6.65 5.22
C THR A 59 -7.79 7.28 4.36
N ILE A 60 -8.15 6.59 3.27
CA ILE A 60 -9.28 6.99 2.43
C ILE A 60 -10.59 6.67 3.13
N LYS A 61 -11.34 7.70 3.51
CA LYS A 61 -12.69 7.55 4.10
C LYS A 61 -13.65 6.96 3.07
N THR A 62 -14.28 5.82 3.38
CA THR A 62 -15.19 5.15 2.46
C THR A 62 -16.39 4.52 3.15
N LYS A 63 -17.58 4.65 2.56
CA LYS A 63 -18.77 3.87 2.91
C LYS A 63 -18.83 2.51 2.17
N ALA A 64 -17.90 2.28 1.24
CA ALA A 64 -17.80 1.08 0.41
C ALA A 64 -16.36 0.52 0.46
N PRO A 65 -15.97 -0.10 1.60
CA PRO A 65 -14.62 -0.63 1.79
C PRO A 65 -14.29 -1.71 0.76
N GLY A 66 -13.00 -1.93 0.53
CA GLY A 66 -12.52 -3.00 -0.34
C GLY A 66 -12.86 -4.38 0.20
N PHE A 67 -12.75 -5.40 -0.63
CA PHE A 67 -12.88 -6.80 -0.25
C PHE A 67 -12.06 -7.71 -1.14
N LEU A 68 -11.71 -8.89 -0.65
CA LEU A 68 -10.99 -9.91 -1.43
C LEU A 68 -11.94 -10.71 -2.31
N ARG A 69 -11.53 -10.93 -3.58
CA ARG A 69 -12.17 -11.82 -4.51
C ARG A 69 -11.11 -12.65 -5.26
N GLY A 70 -11.03 -13.96 -4.97
CA GLY A 70 -9.81 -14.71 -5.26
C GLY A 70 -8.64 -14.00 -4.58
N ASP A 71 -7.53 -13.83 -5.26
CA ASP A 71 -6.33 -13.16 -4.74
C ASP A 71 -6.32 -11.64 -4.99
N THR A 72 -7.44 -11.11 -5.52
CA THR A 72 -7.53 -9.70 -5.92
C THR A 72 -8.31 -8.89 -4.90
N THR A 73 -7.70 -7.82 -4.37
CA THR A 73 -8.45 -6.82 -3.60
C THR A 73 -9.24 -5.92 -4.55
N MET A 74 -10.55 -5.95 -4.38
CA MET A 74 -11.50 -5.12 -5.14
C MET A 74 -11.77 -3.83 -4.38
N TYR A 75 -11.66 -2.69 -5.03
CA TYR A 75 -11.95 -1.37 -4.45
C TYR A 75 -13.06 -0.65 -5.19
N SER A 76 -13.83 0.15 -4.44
CA SER A 76 -14.87 1.00 -5.02
C SER A 76 -14.28 2.05 -5.95
N ALA A 77 -14.73 2.08 -7.20
CA ALA A 77 -14.30 3.07 -8.18
C ALA A 77 -14.62 4.49 -7.75
N SER A 78 -15.80 4.73 -7.16
CA SER A 78 -16.22 6.07 -6.73
C SER A 78 -15.57 6.53 -5.43
N TYR A 79 -15.39 5.64 -4.43
CA TYR A 79 -14.83 6.06 -3.14
C TYR A 79 -13.31 6.03 -3.12
N VAL A 80 -12.70 4.96 -3.61
CA VAL A 80 -11.24 4.85 -3.55
C VAL A 80 -10.61 5.60 -4.72
N PHE A 81 -10.97 5.29 -5.96
CA PHE A 81 -10.30 5.91 -7.09
C PHE A 81 -10.74 7.36 -7.31
N GLN A 82 -12.04 7.66 -7.32
CA GLN A 82 -12.49 9.03 -7.59
C GLN A 82 -12.25 9.95 -6.39
N LYS A 83 -12.86 9.65 -5.24
CA LYS A 83 -12.80 10.56 -4.07
C LYS A 83 -11.46 10.48 -3.33
N GLY A 84 -10.85 9.29 -3.25
CA GLY A 84 -9.61 9.09 -2.51
C GLY A 84 -8.36 9.44 -3.31
N LEU A 85 -8.30 9.00 -4.57
CA LEU A 85 -7.11 9.15 -5.41
C LEU A 85 -7.23 10.28 -6.44
N GLY A 86 -8.36 10.99 -6.52
CA GLY A 86 -8.57 12.08 -7.48
C GLY A 86 -8.67 11.61 -8.94
N VAL A 87 -8.97 10.34 -9.18
CA VAL A 87 -9.13 9.77 -10.52
C VAL A 87 -10.51 10.14 -11.08
N SER A 88 -10.58 10.63 -12.31
CA SER A 88 -11.86 10.78 -13.00
C SER A 88 -12.51 9.41 -13.21
N TYR A 89 -13.77 9.28 -12.80
CA TYR A 89 -14.52 8.04 -12.89
C TYR A 89 -15.86 8.26 -13.57
N SER A 90 -16.20 7.40 -14.52
CA SER A 90 -17.54 7.32 -15.08
C SER A 90 -18.01 5.88 -15.23
N TYR A 91 -19.32 5.68 -15.15
CA TYR A 91 -19.98 4.40 -15.37
C TYR A 91 -21.27 4.59 -16.16
N SER A 92 -21.38 3.89 -17.29
CA SER A 92 -22.60 3.82 -18.08
C SER A 92 -23.36 2.54 -17.72
N SER A 93 -24.57 2.69 -17.21
CA SER A 93 -25.45 1.54 -16.93
C SER A 93 -25.97 0.90 -18.21
N LYS A 94 -26.12 1.65 -19.29
CA LYS A 94 -26.61 1.18 -20.60
C LYS A 94 -25.58 0.25 -21.27
N THR A 95 -24.31 0.63 -21.28
CA THR A 95 -23.23 -0.13 -21.93
C THR A 95 -22.39 -0.95 -20.96
N TRP A 96 -22.60 -0.78 -19.65
CA TRP A 96 -21.80 -1.35 -18.56
C TRP A 96 -20.33 -0.95 -18.60
N LYS A 97 -20.03 0.13 -19.32
CA LYS A 97 -18.67 0.65 -19.47
C LYS A 97 -18.26 1.42 -18.22
N ILE A 98 -17.07 1.12 -17.74
CA ILE A 98 -16.40 1.78 -16.62
C ILE A 98 -15.17 2.46 -17.22
N THR A 99 -14.98 3.75 -16.91
CA THR A 99 -13.79 4.50 -17.31
C THR A 99 -13.15 5.12 -16.09
N LEU A 100 -11.84 4.93 -15.96
CA LEU A 100 -10.98 5.58 -14.97
C LEU A 100 -9.91 6.37 -15.76
N LYS A 101 -9.71 7.66 -15.42
CA LYS A 101 -8.73 8.51 -16.11
C LYS A 101 -7.93 9.34 -15.10
N LYS A 102 -6.60 9.39 -15.29
CA LYS A 102 -5.68 10.27 -14.56
C LYS A 102 -4.63 10.83 -15.52
N GLY A 103 -4.71 12.14 -15.80
CA GLY A 103 -3.88 12.75 -16.84
C GLY A 103 -4.09 12.07 -18.20
N SER A 104 -3.03 11.64 -18.83
CA SER A 104 -3.05 10.92 -20.11
C SER A 104 -3.41 9.42 -19.97
N LYS A 105 -3.40 8.87 -18.75
CA LYS A 105 -3.65 7.44 -18.51
C LYS A 105 -5.14 7.15 -18.42
N THR A 106 -5.63 6.21 -19.22
CA THR A 106 -7.04 5.82 -19.27
C THR A 106 -7.18 4.31 -19.19
N ILE A 107 -8.06 3.86 -18.32
CA ILE A 107 -8.48 2.46 -18.25
C ILE A 107 -9.98 2.40 -18.55
N THR A 108 -10.34 1.61 -19.54
CA THR A 108 -11.73 1.31 -19.87
C THR A 108 -11.99 -0.18 -19.70
N MET A 109 -13.09 -0.54 -19.04
CA MET A 109 -13.49 -1.94 -18.91
C MET A 109 -15.00 -2.07 -18.90
N LYS A 110 -15.49 -3.20 -19.33
CA LYS A 110 -16.92 -3.55 -19.23
C LYS A 110 -17.14 -4.39 -17.96
N ARG A 111 -18.18 -4.09 -17.22
CA ARG A 111 -18.58 -4.89 -16.05
C ARG A 111 -18.72 -6.37 -16.44
N GLY A 112 -18.03 -7.25 -15.73
CA GLY A 112 -18.03 -8.68 -15.96
C GLY A 112 -17.02 -9.18 -16.99
N SER A 113 -16.42 -8.30 -17.79
CA SER A 113 -15.38 -8.67 -18.75
C SER A 113 -14.10 -9.13 -18.05
N LYS A 114 -13.43 -10.13 -18.62
CA LYS A 114 -12.08 -10.56 -18.22
C LYS A 114 -10.97 -9.63 -18.75
N TYR A 115 -11.30 -8.60 -19.53
CA TYR A 115 -10.36 -7.69 -20.17
C TYR A 115 -10.71 -6.24 -19.88
N ALA A 116 -9.66 -5.42 -19.87
CA ALA A 116 -9.71 -3.96 -19.89
C ALA A 116 -8.88 -3.43 -21.06
N TYR A 117 -9.07 -2.15 -21.40
CA TYR A 117 -8.22 -1.42 -22.33
C TYR A 117 -7.48 -0.34 -21.55
N VAL A 118 -6.17 -0.39 -21.57
CA VAL A 118 -5.27 0.59 -20.95
C VAL A 118 -4.65 1.40 -22.07
N ASN A 119 -4.99 2.68 -22.14
CA ASN A 119 -4.58 3.57 -23.25
C ASN A 119 -4.83 2.91 -24.64
N GLY A 120 -6.01 2.32 -24.81
CA GLY A 120 -6.39 1.62 -26.04
C GLY A 120 -5.87 0.18 -26.17
N LYS A 121 -4.86 -0.23 -25.42
CA LYS A 121 -4.26 -1.58 -25.51
C LYS A 121 -5.02 -2.57 -24.61
N LYS A 122 -5.44 -3.71 -25.18
CA LYS A 122 -6.16 -4.78 -24.45
C LYS A 122 -5.25 -5.46 -23.42
N LYS A 123 -5.73 -5.58 -22.19
CA LYS A 123 -5.05 -6.23 -21.06
C LYS A 123 -5.99 -7.18 -20.34
N LYS A 124 -5.50 -8.33 -19.88
CA LYS A 124 -6.27 -9.27 -19.05
C LYS A 124 -6.40 -8.73 -17.63
N LEU A 125 -7.60 -8.76 -17.08
CA LEU A 125 -7.86 -8.42 -15.68
C LEU A 125 -7.61 -9.63 -14.76
N PRO A 126 -7.01 -9.46 -13.60
CA PRO A 126 -6.89 -10.54 -12.61
C PRO A 126 -8.28 -10.98 -12.11
N THR A 127 -9.20 -10.05 -12.01
CA THR A 127 -10.60 -10.28 -11.62
C THR A 127 -11.50 -9.26 -12.34
N PRO A 128 -12.63 -9.68 -12.93
CA PRO A 128 -13.56 -8.76 -13.59
C PRO A 128 -14.16 -7.72 -12.65
N ALA A 129 -14.29 -6.48 -13.14
CA ALA A 129 -15.04 -5.44 -12.44
C ALA A 129 -16.50 -5.85 -12.20
N ARG A 130 -17.09 -5.44 -11.08
CA ARG A 130 -18.44 -5.86 -10.67
C ARG A 130 -19.25 -4.72 -10.09
N ARG A 131 -20.56 -4.78 -10.29
CA ARG A 131 -21.56 -4.05 -9.51
C ARG A 131 -21.86 -4.87 -8.27
N VAL A 132 -21.71 -4.28 -7.10
CA VAL A 132 -21.84 -4.95 -5.81
C VAL A 132 -22.83 -4.16 -4.96
N TYR A 133 -23.85 -4.84 -4.44
CA TYR A 133 -24.81 -4.23 -3.52
C TYR A 133 -24.30 -4.37 -2.08
N SER A 134 -24.29 -3.26 -1.35
CA SER A 134 -23.99 -3.22 0.08
C SER A 134 -25.30 -3.23 0.87
N TYR A 135 -25.53 -4.27 1.66
CA TYR A 135 -26.73 -4.35 2.51
C TYR A 135 -26.75 -3.26 3.59
N LYS A 136 -25.56 -2.91 4.14
CA LYS A 136 -25.45 -1.82 5.13
C LYS A 136 -25.80 -0.47 4.54
N GLN A 137 -25.39 -0.20 3.31
CA GLN A 137 -25.62 1.11 2.66
C GLN A 137 -26.90 1.11 1.80
N LYS A 138 -27.55 -0.03 1.64
CA LYS A 138 -28.73 -0.22 0.76
C LYS A 138 -28.50 0.33 -0.66
N LYS A 139 -27.23 0.24 -1.16
CA LYS A 139 -26.80 0.87 -2.43
C LYS A 139 -25.82 -0.01 -3.20
N ASN A 140 -25.82 0.18 -4.52
CA ASN A 140 -24.85 -0.46 -5.41
C ASN A 140 -23.63 0.41 -5.63
N TYR A 141 -22.46 -0.24 -5.73
CA TYR A 141 -21.20 0.38 -6.06
C TYR A 141 -20.50 -0.43 -7.15
N ILE A 142 -19.70 0.25 -7.97
CA ILE A 142 -18.82 -0.42 -8.95
C ILE A 142 -17.48 -0.65 -8.26
N TYR A 143 -17.05 -1.90 -8.29
CA TYR A 143 -15.75 -2.35 -7.78
C TYR A 143 -14.86 -2.79 -8.92
N VAL A 144 -13.60 -2.40 -8.84
CA VAL A 144 -12.56 -2.68 -9.82
C VAL A 144 -11.36 -3.35 -9.15
N PRO A 145 -10.52 -4.11 -9.87
CA PRO A 145 -9.29 -4.69 -9.34
C PRO A 145 -8.33 -3.57 -8.91
N GLY A 146 -8.08 -3.46 -7.61
CA GLY A 146 -7.38 -2.32 -7.02
C GLY A 146 -5.97 -2.13 -7.54
N GLU A 147 -5.14 -3.15 -7.39
CA GLU A 147 -3.74 -3.12 -7.81
C GLU A 147 -3.60 -2.89 -9.33
N PHE A 148 -4.36 -3.62 -10.14
CA PHE A 148 -4.33 -3.45 -11.60
C PHE A 148 -4.63 -1.99 -11.98
N CYS A 149 -5.72 -1.43 -11.44
CA CYS A 149 -6.11 -0.06 -11.75
C CYS A 149 -5.09 0.96 -11.23
N ALA A 150 -4.55 0.76 -10.02
CA ALA A 150 -3.53 1.62 -9.43
C ALA A 150 -2.29 1.69 -10.34
N LYS A 151 -1.67 0.55 -10.62
CA LYS A 151 -0.45 0.45 -11.43
C LYS A 151 -0.62 1.11 -12.81
N HIS A 152 -1.73 0.85 -13.48
CA HIS A 152 -1.98 1.38 -14.83
C HIS A 152 -2.38 2.86 -14.86
N LEU A 153 -2.82 3.42 -13.72
CA LEU A 153 -3.03 4.86 -13.54
C LEU A 153 -1.80 5.60 -13.00
N GLY A 154 -0.69 4.87 -12.78
CA GLY A 154 0.58 5.44 -12.32
C GLY A 154 0.62 5.69 -10.83
N TYR A 155 -0.04 4.83 -10.06
CA TYR A 155 0.16 4.72 -8.62
C TYR A 155 1.00 3.47 -8.32
N SER A 156 1.87 3.56 -7.35
CA SER A 156 2.40 2.39 -6.67
C SER A 156 1.29 1.79 -5.79
N TYR A 157 1.32 0.48 -5.62
CA TYR A 157 0.37 -0.25 -4.78
C TYR A 157 1.08 -1.32 -3.99
N SER A 158 0.84 -1.36 -2.69
CA SER A 158 1.25 -2.43 -1.80
C SER A 158 0.10 -2.83 -0.88
N TRP A 159 0.13 -4.07 -0.39
CA TRP A 159 -0.82 -4.56 0.61
C TRP A 159 -0.12 -4.67 1.96
N SER A 160 -0.76 -4.16 3.01
CA SER A 160 -0.31 -4.31 4.38
C SER A 160 -1.29 -5.19 5.17
N SER A 161 -0.79 -6.29 5.73
CA SER A 161 -1.55 -7.17 6.61
C SER A 161 -1.79 -6.55 8.00
N SER A 162 -0.86 -5.74 8.48
CA SER A 162 -0.96 -5.04 9.77
C SER A 162 -2.08 -3.99 9.77
N SER A 163 -2.10 -3.10 8.78
CA SER A 163 -3.18 -2.11 8.63
C SER A 163 -4.45 -2.68 7.97
N TYR A 164 -4.37 -3.90 7.42
CA TYR A 164 -5.43 -4.53 6.65
C TYR A 164 -5.95 -3.64 5.50
N ALA A 165 -5.03 -2.98 4.83
CA ALA A 165 -5.29 -1.97 3.79
C ALA A 165 -4.33 -2.08 2.62
N GLY A 166 -4.79 -1.67 1.44
CA GLY A 166 -3.92 -1.38 0.30
C GLY A 166 -3.44 0.06 0.38
N THR A 167 -2.14 0.25 0.26
CA THR A 167 -1.49 1.55 0.23
C THR A 167 -1.25 1.97 -1.22
N PHE A 168 -1.70 3.16 -1.54
CA PHE A 168 -1.50 3.81 -2.83
C PHE A 168 -0.58 5.02 -2.64
N SER A 169 0.38 5.21 -3.55
CA SER A 169 1.20 6.41 -3.60
C SER A 169 1.36 6.88 -5.03
N THR A 170 1.52 8.18 -5.23
CA THR A 170 1.88 8.70 -6.57
C THR A 170 3.33 8.38 -6.87
N SER A 171 3.63 8.03 -8.11
CA SER A 171 5.01 7.85 -8.57
C SER A 171 5.86 9.14 -8.48
N ASN A 172 5.24 10.27 -8.12
CA ASN A 172 5.90 11.55 -7.85
C ASN A 172 6.11 11.84 -6.36
N SER A 173 5.57 10.99 -5.44
CA SER A 173 6.07 11.00 -4.08
C SER A 173 7.43 10.32 -4.12
N ASN A 174 8.44 11.12 -4.41
CA ASN A 174 9.82 10.74 -4.55
C ASN A 174 10.00 9.40 -5.27
N LYS A 175 10.50 9.47 -6.50
CA LYS A 175 11.52 8.57 -6.92
C LYS A 175 12.72 8.81 -5.94
N ALA A 176 12.55 8.46 -4.68
CA ALA A 176 13.61 7.80 -4.00
C ALA A 176 13.84 6.62 -4.92
N SER A 177 14.81 6.75 -5.78
CA SER A 177 15.32 5.68 -6.59
C SER A 177 15.52 4.55 -5.60
N SER A 178 14.60 3.63 -5.56
CA SER A 178 14.72 2.44 -4.73
C SER A 178 15.60 1.42 -5.44
N SER A 179 16.72 1.85 -5.92
CA SER A 179 17.87 1.01 -6.01
C SER A 179 18.55 1.08 -4.64
N VAL A 180 17.96 0.39 -3.66
CA VAL A 180 18.78 -0.05 -2.54
C VAL A 180 19.98 -0.74 -3.14
N THR A 181 21.16 -0.23 -2.90
CA THR A 181 22.38 -0.81 -3.44
C THR A 181 22.52 -2.21 -2.86
N THR A 182 22.49 -3.23 -3.72
CA THR A 182 22.77 -4.59 -3.29
C THR A 182 24.26 -4.80 -3.32
N LEU A 183 24.85 -5.04 -2.15
CA LEU A 183 26.26 -5.35 -1.99
C LEU A 183 26.44 -6.86 -1.91
N PRO A 184 27.54 -7.43 -2.43
CA PRO A 184 27.80 -8.85 -2.31
C PRO A 184 28.07 -9.22 -0.84
N ALA A 185 27.53 -10.35 -0.40
CA ALA A 185 27.84 -10.91 0.91
C ALA A 185 29.30 -11.38 0.95
N THR A 186 30.05 -10.97 1.94
CA THR A 186 31.46 -11.41 2.09
C THR A 186 31.61 -12.74 2.82
N ASN A 187 30.63 -13.12 3.64
CA ASN A 187 30.70 -14.34 4.46
C ASN A 187 29.36 -15.13 4.46
N GLY A 188 28.54 -15.01 3.39
CA GLY A 188 27.20 -15.63 3.35
C GLY A 188 26.18 -14.97 4.29
N GLU A 189 26.54 -13.84 4.89
CA GLU A 189 25.65 -13.08 5.75
C GLU A 189 24.70 -12.21 4.92
N HIS A 190 23.45 -12.13 5.37
CA HIS A 190 22.44 -11.29 4.77
C HIS A 190 22.00 -10.25 5.78
N TYR A 191 22.15 -8.94 5.48
CA TYR A 191 21.75 -7.86 6.38
C TYR A 191 21.38 -6.60 5.61
N VAL A 192 20.68 -5.70 6.31
CA VAL A 192 20.46 -4.32 5.84
C VAL A 192 21.42 -3.40 6.57
N GLN A 193 22.15 -2.60 5.82
CA GLN A 193 23.00 -1.56 6.34
C GLN A 193 22.30 -0.22 6.25
N LEU A 194 22.24 0.50 7.36
CA LEU A 194 21.77 1.88 7.43
C LEU A 194 22.96 2.81 7.64
N ASP A 195 23.06 3.87 6.86
CA ASP A 195 24.07 4.90 7.10
C ASP A 195 23.67 5.70 8.35
N LYS A 196 24.67 6.02 9.16
CA LYS A 196 24.47 6.85 10.34
C LYS A 196 24.65 8.33 9.97
N PRO A 197 23.58 9.15 10.04
CA PRO A 197 23.71 10.58 9.76
C PRO A 197 24.62 11.27 10.77
N GLU A 198 25.23 12.35 10.33
CA GLU A 198 26.06 13.22 11.22
C GLU A 198 25.20 13.74 12.37
N GLY A 199 25.78 13.74 13.57
CA GLY A 199 25.10 14.17 14.79
C GLY A 199 24.16 13.15 15.44
N LEU A 200 23.88 11.98 14.82
CA LEU A 200 23.11 10.93 15.46
C LEU A 200 23.97 10.18 16.50
N SER A 201 23.63 10.32 17.78
CA SER A 201 24.25 9.55 18.87
C SER A 201 23.71 8.09 18.86
N GLU A 202 24.56 7.13 19.18
CA GLU A 202 24.17 5.73 19.36
C GLU A 202 23.15 5.54 20.48
N SER A 203 23.19 6.37 21.51
CA SER A 203 22.20 6.38 22.59
C SER A 203 20.77 6.69 22.12
N ASN A 204 20.65 7.27 20.93
CA ASN A 204 19.35 7.53 20.28
C ASN A 204 18.87 6.38 19.38
N ILE A 205 19.62 5.29 19.30
CA ILE A 205 19.29 4.13 18.49
C ILE A 205 18.99 2.96 19.42
N SER A 206 17.86 2.31 19.23
CA SER A 206 17.54 1.07 19.91
C SER A 206 16.89 0.08 18.93
N THR A 207 17.05 -1.20 19.21
CA THR A 207 16.47 -2.27 18.42
C THR A 207 15.49 -3.09 19.24
N THR A 208 14.46 -3.60 18.60
CA THR A 208 13.47 -4.50 19.20
C THR A 208 13.13 -5.61 18.20
N ASP A 209 13.30 -6.85 18.64
CA ASP A 209 12.89 -8.02 17.84
C ASP A 209 11.40 -8.27 18.02
N ASP A 210 10.67 -8.28 16.92
CA ASP A 210 9.26 -8.68 16.86
C ASP A 210 9.15 -10.07 16.21
N TYR A 211 9.45 -11.10 16.96
CA TYR A 211 9.45 -12.49 16.50
C TYR A 211 8.11 -12.94 15.95
N ASN A 212 7.00 -12.42 16.47
CA ASN A 212 5.66 -12.81 16.04
C ASN A 212 5.34 -12.33 14.62
N ASN A 213 6.00 -11.28 14.15
CA ASN A 213 5.82 -10.72 12.83
C ASN A 213 7.08 -10.84 11.95
N TYR A 214 8.08 -11.56 12.41
CA TYR A 214 9.38 -11.72 11.71
C TYR A 214 9.99 -10.36 11.33
N ARG A 215 10.08 -9.44 12.32
CA ARG A 215 10.60 -8.08 12.10
C ARG A 215 11.65 -7.73 13.14
N LEU A 216 12.67 -6.99 12.69
CA LEU A 216 13.49 -6.19 13.56
C LEU A 216 13.04 -4.72 13.46
N ILE A 217 12.77 -4.10 14.59
CA ILE A 217 12.40 -2.70 14.68
C ILE A 217 13.63 -1.92 15.14
N VAL A 218 14.04 -0.94 14.34
CA VAL A 218 15.09 0.01 14.72
C VAL A 218 14.42 1.34 15.05
N ASN A 219 14.52 1.76 16.30
CA ASN A 219 13.97 3.03 16.76
C ASN A 219 15.10 4.07 16.79
N ILE A 220 14.91 5.21 16.15
CA ILE A 220 15.86 6.31 16.09
C ILE A 220 15.16 7.56 16.62
N LYS A 221 15.65 8.07 17.75
CA LYS A 221 15.14 9.32 18.34
C LYS A 221 15.74 10.52 17.62
N GLY A 222 14.89 11.47 17.22
CA GLY A 222 15.30 12.71 16.55
C GLY A 222 14.66 12.91 15.19
N ASN A 223 14.91 14.04 14.57
CA ASN A 223 14.32 14.40 13.28
C ASN A 223 15.18 13.92 12.10
N TYR A 224 15.23 12.61 11.88
CA TYR A 224 15.98 11.97 10.80
C TYR A 224 15.09 11.41 9.68
N SER A 225 13.84 11.81 9.67
CA SER A 225 12.83 11.28 8.75
C SER A 225 13.17 11.50 7.28
N SER A 226 13.62 12.70 6.91
CA SER A 226 14.03 13.02 5.54
C SER A 226 15.26 12.22 5.12
N TYR A 227 16.22 12.04 6.02
CA TYR A 227 17.45 11.28 5.77
C TYR A 227 17.14 9.83 5.40
N TYR A 228 16.37 9.12 6.22
CA TYR A 228 16.03 7.72 5.97
C TYR A 228 14.91 7.50 4.94
N SER A 229 14.26 8.56 4.49
CA SER A 229 13.37 8.49 3.31
C SER A 229 14.16 8.32 2.02
N ASP A 230 15.41 8.75 1.97
CA ASP A 230 16.29 8.56 0.84
C ASP A 230 16.89 7.15 0.85
N ALA A 231 16.72 6.43 -0.25
CA ALA A 231 17.21 5.07 -0.42
C ALA A 231 18.74 4.98 -0.48
N SER A 232 19.42 6.08 -0.81
CA SER A 232 20.88 6.14 -0.86
C SER A 232 21.56 5.89 0.49
N HIS A 233 20.85 6.11 1.60
CA HIS A 233 21.33 5.88 2.96
C HIS A 233 21.07 4.46 3.48
N ARG A 234 20.72 3.55 2.58
CA ARG A 234 20.41 2.15 2.89
C ARG A 234 21.00 1.24 1.83
N SER A 235 21.59 0.15 2.26
CA SER A 235 22.03 -0.92 1.37
C SER A 235 21.63 -2.28 1.92
N VAL A 236 21.38 -3.23 1.01
CA VAL A 236 21.15 -4.64 1.33
C VAL A 236 22.42 -5.40 0.99
N VAL A 237 22.90 -6.21 1.93
CA VAL A 237 24.03 -7.09 1.70
C VAL A 237 23.51 -8.51 1.59
N GLY A 238 23.88 -9.19 0.52
CA GLY A 238 23.41 -10.55 0.20
C GLY A 238 22.15 -10.58 -0.67
N ASP A 239 21.26 -11.54 -0.46
CA ASP A 239 20.06 -11.70 -1.25
C ASP A 239 18.94 -10.75 -0.79
N SER A 240 18.45 -9.92 -1.70
CA SER A 240 17.37 -8.95 -1.44
C SER A 240 15.98 -9.57 -1.42
N SER A 241 15.82 -10.84 -1.76
CA SER A 241 14.50 -11.51 -1.84
C SER A 241 13.81 -11.65 -0.49
N PHE A 242 14.55 -11.56 0.60
CA PHE A 242 14.06 -11.72 1.98
C PHE A 242 13.63 -10.43 2.67
N TYR A 243 13.83 -9.28 2.03
CA TYR A 243 13.67 -8.00 2.72
C TYR A 243 12.52 -7.17 2.20
N SER A 244 11.63 -6.83 3.10
CA SER A 244 10.77 -5.65 2.94
C SER A 244 11.04 -4.72 4.11
N TYR A 245 11.22 -3.44 3.85
CA TYR A 245 11.34 -2.46 4.92
C TYR A 245 10.33 -1.33 4.72
N SER A 246 9.94 -0.75 5.83
CA SER A 246 9.14 0.46 5.85
C SER A 246 9.75 1.43 6.84
N VAL A 247 9.72 2.72 6.51
CA VAL A 247 10.11 3.79 7.43
C VAL A 247 8.83 4.47 7.88
N ALA A 248 8.57 4.46 9.18
CA ALA A 248 7.46 5.16 9.80
C ALA A 248 8.02 6.22 10.77
N TYR A 249 7.34 7.36 10.86
CA TYR A 249 7.73 8.47 11.73
C TYR A 249 6.67 8.67 12.79
N SER A 250 7.14 9.01 13.99
CA SER A 250 6.32 9.64 15.01
C SER A 250 6.69 11.10 15.11
N ASN A 251 5.71 11.95 15.08
CA ASN A 251 5.86 13.31 15.54
C ASN A 251 5.83 13.33 17.07
#